data_9183e3aa95bdaedd98b7a6137ea18675
#
_entry.id   9183e3aa95bdaedd98b7a6137ea18675
#
_cell.length_a   1.000
_cell.length_b   1.000
_cell.length_c   1.000
_cell.angle_alpha   90.00
_cell.angle_beta   90.00
_cell.angle_gamma   90.00
#
_symmetry.space_group_name_H-M   'P 1'
#
loop_
_entity.id
_entity.type
_entity.pdbx_description
1 polymer ?
#
loop_
_entity_poly.entity_id
_entity_poly.type
_entity_poly.pdbx_seq_one_letter_code
_entity_poly.pdbx_strand_id
1 'polypeptide(L)'
;MSTDDGPEGLTLVGSTEQSTRTDIAGDVRVGLTSMPKWLPCIYFYDDAGSELFEQICELPEYYPTRTERSILETHADALVAHVQHRVDLVELGSGSATKTRLVVEALLRRHGELRFIPVDISRSILEESSRSLVEDYDRLEVHAVAGEYHDGLDYLKHQGGPPRLILWLGSNVGNFQR
;
A
#
# COMPACT_ATOMS: atom_id res chain seq x y z
N MET A 1 14.04 -12.69 -6.73
CA MET A 1 13.57 -11.34 -6.36
C MET A 1 14.78 -10.43 -6.49
N SER A 2 14.71 -9.40 -7.33
CA SER A 2 15.78 -8.41 -7.48
C SER A 2 15.53 -7.30 -6.45
N THR A 3 16.55 -6.93 -5.70
CA THR A 3 16.55 -5.73 -4.85
C THR A 3 17.29 -4.65 -5.63
N ASP A 4 16.68 -3.50 -5.80
CA ASP A 4 17.33 -2.31 -6.35
C ASP A 4 17.59 -1.37 -5.16
N ASP A 5 18.86 -1.06 -4.91
CA ASP A 5 19.24 -0.14 -3.81
C ASP A 5 18.97 1.29 -4.26
N GLY A 6 17.81 1.80 -3.87
CA GLY A 6 17.42 3.21 -4.00
C GLY A 6 18.20 4.13 -3.04
N PRO A 7 17.67 5.35 -2.73
CA PRO A 7 18.25 6.22 -1.71
C PRO A 7 18.37 5.49 -0.37
N GLU A 8 19.28 5.95 0.49
CA GLU A 8 19.53 5.35 1.80
C GLU A 8 18.22 5.21 2.58
N GLY A 9 17.95 4.01 3.09
CA GLY A 9 16.69 3.67 3.78
C GLY A 9 15.56 3.14 2.91
N LEU A 10 15.72 3.04 1.58
CA LEU A 10 14.72 2.49 0.67
C LEU A 10 15.20 1.17 0.05
N THR A 11 14.42 0.12 0.23
CA THR A 11 14.57 -1.17 -0.48
C THR A 11 13.35 -1.41 -1.34
N LEU A 12 13.56 -1.62 -2.64
CA LEU A 12 12.49 -1.99 -3.58
C LEU A 12 12.52 -3.50 -3.81
N VAL A 13 11.39 -4.15 -3.59
CA VAL A 13 11.22 -5.59 -3.72
C VAL A 13 10.17 -5.87 -4.80
N GLY A 14 10.47 -6.81 -5.70
CA GLY A 14 9.56 -7.18 -6.77
C GLY A 14 10.29 -7.33 -8.10
N SER A 15 9.60 -7.78 -9.15
CA SER A 15 10.18 -7.83 -10.48
C SER A 15 10.16 -6.46 -11.14
N THR A 16 11.20 -6.16 -11.94
CA THR A 16 11.24 -4.96 -12.81
C THR A 16 10.23 -5.03 -13.94
N GLU A 17 9.76 -6.22 -14.26
CA GLU A 17 8.63 -6.43 -15.16
C GLU A 17 7.37 -6.60 -14.32
N GLN A 18 6.28 -5.95 -14.71
CA GLN A 18 4.95 -6.21 -14.13
C GLN A 18 4.68 -7.71 -14.24
N SER A 19 4.98 -8.45 -13.17
CA SER A 19 4.70 -9.89 -13.12
C SER A 19 3.23 -10.14 -12.80
N THR A 20 2.36 -9.31 -13.31
CA THR A 20 0.96 -9.65 -13.42
C THR A 20 0.87 -10.72 -14.50
N ARG A 21 0.75 -11.96 -14.07
CA ARG A 21 0.28 -13.08 -14.93
C ARG A 21 -1.17 -12.82 -15.32
N THR A 22 -1.44 -11.66 -15.88
CA THR A 22 -2.77 -11.29 -16.32
C THR A 22 -2.94 -11.79 -17.75
N ASP A 23 -3.57 -12.94 -17.89
CA ASP A 23 -4.20 -13.33 -19.14
C ASP A 23 -5.49 -12.49 -19.30
N ILE A 24 -5.30 -11.20 -19.63
CA ILE A 24 -6.43 -10.26 -19.85
C ILE A 24 -7.49 -10.87 -20.78
N ALA A 25 -7.05 -11.55 -21.86
CA ALA A 25 -7.97 -12.16 -22.82
C ALA A 25 -8.77 -13.31 -22.19
N GLY A 26 -8.11 -14.13 -21.37
CA GLY A 26 -8.75 -15.20 -20.61
C GLY A 26 -9.75 -14.66 -19.59
N ASP A 27 -9.34 -13.68 -18.79
CA ASP A 27 -10.19 -13.06 -17.77
C ASP A 27 -11.41 -12.35 -18.37
N VAL A 28 -11.23 -11.60 -19.45
CA VAL A 28 -12.34 -10.97 -20.18
C VAL A 28 -13.28 -12.04 -20.72
N ARG A 29 -12.77 -13.11 -21.30
CA ARG A 29 -13.60 -14.20 -21.80
C ARG A 29 -14.40 -14.83 -20.68
N VAL A 30 -13.75 -15.21 -19.58
CA VAL A 30 -14.41 -15.84 -18.42
C VAL A 30 -15.43 -14.88 -17.80
N GLY A 31 -15.01 -13.66 -17.50
CA GLY A 31 -15.86 -12.70 -16.79
C GLY A 31 -17.09 -12.26 -17.59
N LEU A 32 -16.95 -12.00 -18.90
CA LEU A 32 -18.06 -11.54 -19.74
C LEU A 32 -18.98 -12.66 -20.21
N THR A 33 -18.56 -13.92 -20.12
CA THR A 33 -19.43 -15.08 -20.38
C THR A 33 -20.09 -15.65 -19.12
N SER A 34 -19.69 -15.17 -17.94
CA SER A 34 -20.29 -15.56 -16.65
C SER A 34 -21.62 -14.85 -16.38
N MET A 35 -22.42 -15.39 -15.45
CA MET A 35 -23.64 -14.77 -14.95
C MET A 35 -23.59 -14.72 -13.41
N PRO A 36 -23.54 -13.53 -12.79
CA PRO A 36 -23.46 -12.20 -13.42
C PRO A 36 -22.12 -11.97 -14.14
N LYS A 37 -22.11 -11.03 -15.08
CA LYS A 37 -20.85 -10.61 -15.74
C LYS A 37 -19.96 -9.86 -14.75
N TRP A 38 -18.65 -10.05 -14.87
CA TRP A 38 -17.68 -9.39 -14.01
C TRP A 38 -16.34 -9.19 -14.76
N LEU A 39 -15.50 -8.34 -14.24
CA LEU A 39 -14.10 -8.21 -14.64
C LEU A 39 -13.25 -8.00 -13.38
N PRO A 40 -12.01 -8.53 -13.32
CA PRO A 40 -11.12 -8.27 -12.20
C PRO A 40 -10.82 -6.78 -12.03
N CYS A 41 -10.95 -6.26 -10.81
CA CYS A 41 -10.65 -4.86 -10.51
C CYS A 41 -9.17 -4.50 -10.67
N ILE A 42 -8.29 -5.48 -10.70
CA ILE A 42 -6.85 -5.31 -10.89
C ILE A 42 -6.52 -4.48 -12.14
N TYR A 43 -7.36 -4.55 -13.17
CA TYR A 43 -7.19 -3.80 -14.42
C TYR A 43 -7.46 -2.29 -14.30
N PHE A 44 -7.92 -1.82 -13.14
CA PHE A 44 -8.12 -0.39 -12.84
C PHE A 44 -6.91 0.25 -12.16
N TYR A 45 -5.86 -0.53 -11.87
CA TYR A 45 -4.69 -0.08 -11.11
C TYR A 45 -3.40 -0.02 -11.94
N ASP A 46 -3.52 0.14 -13.27
CA ASP A 46 -2.39 0.57 -14.11
C ASP A 46 -2.06 2.05 -13.84
N ASP A 47 -0.99 2.57 -14.44
CA ASP A 47 -0.54 3.95 -14.18
C ASP A 47 -1.65 4.96 -14.47
N ALA A 48 -2.38 4.82 -15.59
CA ALA A 48 -3.48 5.71 -15.96
C ALA A 48 -4.67 5.59 -14.99
N GLY A 49 -5.03 4.38 -14.60
CA GLY A 49 -6.10 4.11 -13.63
C GLY A 49 -5.76 4.63 -12.24
N SER A 50 -4.52 4.54 -11.84
CA SER A 50 -4.02 5.06 -10.58
C SER A 50 -4.08 6.60 -10.55
N GLU A 51 -3.66 7.29 -11.62
CA GLU A 51 -3.81 8.74 -11.75
C GLU A 51 -5.28 9.18 -11.72
N LEU A 52 -6.16 8.45 -12.40
CA LEU A 52 -7.60 8.70 -12.38
C LEU A 52 -8.20 8.51 -10.99
N PHE A 53 -7.71 7.53 -10.23
CA PHE A 53 -8.18 7.32 -8.86
C PHE A 53 -7.78 8.48 -7.94
N GLU A 54 -6.57 9.02 -8.05
CA GLU A 54 -6.18 10.21 -7.30
C GLU A 54 -7.11 11.41 -7.64
N GLN A 55 -7.46 11.60 -8.92
CA GLN A 55 -8.44 12.64 -9.32
C GLN A 55 -9.82 12.37 -8.72
N ILE A 56 -10.27 11.11 -8.66
CA ILE A 56 -11.54 10.74 -7.99
C ILE A 56 -11.49 11.10 -6.50
N CYS A 57 -10.36 10.91 -5.83
CA CYS A 57 -10.20 11.25 -4.42
C CYS A 57 -10.39 12.75 -4.12
N GLU A 58 -10.16 13.62 -5.12
CA GLU A 58 -10.36 15.08 -5.01
C GLU A 58 -11.83 15.51 -5.25
N LEU A 59 -12.68 14.62 -5.81
CA LEU A 59 -14.06 14.97 -6.08
C LEU A 59 -14.86 15.20 -4.76
N PRO A 60 -15.73 16.23 -4.70
CA PRO A 60 -16.59 16.46 -3.54
C PRO A 60 -17.45 15.26 -3.15
N GLU A 61 -17.92 14.51 -4.15
CA GLU A 61 -18.78 13.34 -3.98
C GLU A 61 -18.01 12.14 -3.38
N TYR A 62 -16.71 12.04 -3.62
CA TYR A 62 -15.89 10.94 -3.08
C TYR A 62 -15.36 11.29 -1.69
N TYR A 63 -16.25 11.32 -0.71
CA TYR A 63 -15.91 11.68 0.69
C TYR A 63 -15.07 10.63 1.46
N PRO A 64 -15.02 9.31 1.11
CA PRO A 64 -14.36 8.31 1.97
C PRO A 64 -12.91 8.63 2.28
N THR A 65 -12.11 9.04 1.30
CA THR A 65 -10.70 9.39 1.49
C THR A 65 -10.52 10.54 2.50
N ARG A 66 -11.33 11.59 2.37
CA ARG A 66 -11.28 12.75 3.28
C ARG A 66 -11.73 12.39 4.70
N THR A 67 -12.77 11.57 4.81
CA THR A 67 -13.28 11.11 6.12
C THR A 67 -12.26 10.21 6.82
N GLU A 68 -11.66 9.25 6.09
CA GLU A 68 -10.63 8.36 6.62
C GLU A 68 -9.40 9.16 7.07
N ARG A 69 -8.97 10.14 6.27
CA ARG A 69 -7.90 11.07 6.65
C ARG A 69 -8.23 11.82 7.94
N SER A 70 -9.43 12.41 8.05
CA SER A 70 -9.86 13.14 9.25
C SER A 70 -9.90 12.25 10.49
N ILE A 71 -10.31 10.99 10.35
CA ILE A 71 -10.27 10.01 11.44
C ILE A 71 -8.82 9.77 11.88
N LEU A 72 -7.90 9.55 10.95
CA LEU A 72 -6.49 9.33 11.26
C LEU A 72 -5.84 10.59 11.87
N GLU A 73 -6.13 11.80 11.34
CA GLU A 73 -5.66 13.07 11.91
C GLU A 73 -6.06 13.22 13.40
N THR A 74 -7.26 12.75 13.73
CA THR A 74 -7.78 12.86 15.09
C THR A 74 -7.30 11.75 16.01
N HIS A 75 -7.12 10.53 15.47
CA HIS A 75 -7.01 9.32 16.29
C HIS A 75 -5.71 8.53 16.10
N ALA A 76 -4.78 8.92 15.20
CA ALA A 76 -3.56 8.15 14.97
C ALA A 76 -2.74 7.95 16.25
N ASP A 77 -2.56 8.97 17.07
CA ASP A 77 -1.83 8.84 18.35
C ASP A 77 -2.54 7.90 19.34
N ALA A 78 -3.87 7.96 19.40
CA ALA A 78 -4.65 7.06 20.26
C ALA A 78 -4.57 5.60 19.77
N LEU A 79 -4.62 5.39 18.45
CA LEU A 79 -4.47 4.08 17.83
C LEU A 79 -3.08 3.51 18.15
N VAL A 80 -2.04 4.29 17.93
CA VAL A 80 -0.65 3.89 18.19
C VAL A 80 -0.37 3.72 19.68
N ALA A 81 -1.10 4.38 20.58
CA ALA A 81 -0.97 4.19 22.03
C ALA A 81 -1.22 2.75 22.48
N HIS A 82 -2.00 1.97 21.74
CA HIS A 82 -2.20 0.55 21.99
C HIS A 82 -1.04 -0.35 21.54
N VAL A 83 -0.11 0.17 20.73
CA VAL A 83 1.08 -0.53 20.27
C VAL A 83 2.18 -0.36 21.31
N GLN A 84 2.33 -1.35 22.23
CA GLN A 84 3.23 -1.23 23.36
C GLN A 84 4.71 -1.41 22.99
N HIS A 85 4.99 -2.18 21.94
CA HIS A 85 6.35 -2.51 21.50
C HIS A 85 6.60 -1.96 20.10
N ARG A 86 7.89 -1.86 19.73
CA ARG A 86 8.26 -1.58 18.34
C ARG A 86 7.59 -2.58 17.40
N VAL A 87 7.06 -2.09 16.30
CA VAL A 87 6.42 -2.87 15.24
C VAL A 87 6.96 -2.48 13.88
N ASP A 88 6.87 -3.38 12.92
CA ASP A 88 6.91 -3.01 11.51
C ASP A 88 5.49 -2.58 11.09
N LEU A 89 5.39 -1.47 10.38
CA LEU A 89 4.14 -1.02 9.77
C LEU A 89 4.03 -1.64 8.38
N VAL A 90 2.92 -2.29 8.08
CA VAL A 90 2.62 -2.87 6.76
C VAL A 90 1.35 -2.23 6.24
N GLU A 91 1.31 -1.85 4.98
CA GLU A 91 0.06 -1.41 4.35
C GLU A 91 -0.21 -2.18 3.06
N LEU A 92 -1.41 -2.74 2.96
CA LEU A 92 -1.88 -3.46 1.78
C LEU A 92 -2.68 -2.51 0.88
N GLY A 93 -2.14 -2.19 -0.30
CA GLY A 93 -2.69 -1.19 -1.21
C GLY A 93 -2.36 0.22 -0.73
N SER A 94 -1.05 0.52 -0.63
CA SER A 94 -0.59 1.78 -0.05
C SER A 94 -0.82 3.01 -0.92
N GLY A 95 -0.86 2.85 -2.25
CA GLY A 95 -0.98 3.96 -3.18
C GLY A 95 0.05 5.07 -2.91
N SER A 96 -0.41 6.31 -2.87
CA SER A 96 0.41 7.49 -2.55
C SER A 96 0.85 7.59 -1.07
N ALA A 97 0.40 6.68 -0.20
CA ALA A 97 0.64 6.65 1.24
C ALA A 97 0.31 7.95 2.00
N THR A 98 -0.44 8.87 1.38
CA THR A 98 -0.74 10.20 1.93
C THR A 98 -1.41 10.15 3.29
N LYS A 99 -2.36 9.22 3.49
CA LYS A 99 -3.05 9.03 4.78
C LYS A 99 -2.17 8.30 5.79
N THR A 100 -1.38 7.35 5.32
CA THR A 100 -0.53 6.50 6.14
C THR A 100 0.59 7.29 6.80
N ARG A 101 1.02 8.43 6.22
CA ARG A 101 1.95 9.36 6.85
C ARG A 101 1.54 9.73 8.29
N LEU A 102 0.26 9.89 8.55
CA LEU A 102 -0.25 10.20 9.90
C LEU A 102 0.07 9.09 10.92
N VAL A 103 -0.01 7.82 10.50
CA VAL A 103 0.34 6.67 11.34
C VAL A 103 1.86 6.51 11.44
N VAL A 104 2.59 6.70 10.34
CA VAL A 104 4.06 6.72 10.31
C VAL A 104 4.60 7.73 11.31
N GLU A 105 4.13 8.96 11.28
CA GLU A 105 4.53 10.02 12.21
C GLU A 105 4.21 9.68 13.66
N ALA A 106 3.02 9.14 13.93
CA ALA A 106 2.64 8.74 15.27
C ALA A 106 3.55 7.62 15.81
N LEU A 107 3.90 6.63 14.97
CA LEU A 107 4.82 5.55 15.33
C LEU A 107 6.25 6.07 15.52
N LEU A 108 6.74 6.96 14.65
CA LEU A 108 8.06 7.58 14.79
C LEU A 108 8.16 8.43 16.07
N ARG A 109 7.13 9.21 16.40
CA ARG A 109 7.06 9.94 17.69
C ARG A 109 7.13 9.00 18.88
N ARG A 110 6.47 7.85 18.81
CA ARG A 110 6.37 6.90 19.92
C ARG A 110 7.63 6.03 20.08
N HIS A 111 8.17 5.50 18.99
CA HIS A 111 9.23 4.47 19.02
C HIS A 111 10.60 4.98 18.56
N GLY A 112 10.66 6.17 17.97
CA GLY A 112 11.89 6.81 17.54
C GLY A 112 12.41 6.37 16.17
N GLU A 113 12.08 5.18 15.71
CA GLU A 113 12.42 4.61 14.41
C GLU A 113 11.30 3.68 13.94
N LEU A 114 11.18 3.50 12.64
CA LEU A 114 10.13 2.68 12.03
C LEU A 114 10.62 2.00 10.76
N ARG A 115 10.24 0.74 10.57
CA ARG A 115 10.28 0.09 9.27
C ARG A 115 8.85 0.05 8.70
N PHE A 116 8.66 0.63 7.53
CA PHE A 116 7.41 0.64 6.78
C PHE A 116 7.51 -0.28 5.57
N ILE A 117 6.51 -1.12 5.38
CA ILE A 117 6.45 -2.11 4.30
C ILE A 117 5.18 -1.85 3.50
N PRO A 118 5.17 -0.86 2.59
CA PRO A 118 4.06 -0.65 1.68
C PRO A 118 4.03 -1.74 0.61
N VAL A 119 2.83 -2.23 0.32
CA VAL A 119 2.57 -3.20 -0.74
C VAL A 119 1.58 -2.57 -1.72
N ASP A 120 1.95 -2.47 -2.98
CA ASP A 120 1.05 -1.98 -4.02
C ASP A 120 1.36 -2.61 -5.37
N ILE A 121 0.34 -2.74 -6.21
CA ILE A 121 0.48 -3.28 -7.56
C ILE A 121 1.02 -2.23 -8.53
N SER A 122 0.73 -0.94 -8.29
CA SER A 122 1.25 0.18 -9.07
C SER A 122 2.68 0.50 -8.61
N ARG A 123 3.65 -0.03 -9.35
CA ARG A 123 5.08 0.16 -9.03
C ARG A 123 5.49 1.64 -9.06
N SER A 124 4.99 2.40 -10.04
CA SER A 124 5.36 3.81 -10.22
C SER A 124 4.96 4.66 -9.01
N ILE A 125 3.71 4.54 -8.54
CA ILE A 125 3.22 5.26 -7.36
C ILE A 125 3.93 4.78 -6.09
N LEU A 126 4.15 3.47 -5.97
CA LEU A 126 4.86 2.89 -4.83
C LEU A 126 6.30 3.42 -4.71
N GLU A 127 7.04 3.50 -5.82
CA GLU A 127 8.40 4.05 -5.85
C GLU A 127 8.41 5.54 -5.50
N GLU A 128 7.54 6.33 -6.11
CA GLU A 128 7.44 7.75 -5.86
C GLU A 128 7.11 8.05 -4.40
N SER A 129 6.06 7.42 -3.86
CA SER A 129 5.64 7.60 -2.47
C SER A 129 6.71 7.15 -1.49
N SER A 130 7.39 6.03 -1.77
CA SER A 130 8.45 5.50 -0.91
C SER A 130 9.68 6.39 -0.88
N ARG A 131 10.11 6.95 -2.01
CA ARG A 131 11.20 7.93 -2.08
C ARG A 131 10.88 9.19 -1.27
N SER A 132 9.70 9.75 -1.48
CA SER A 132 9.26 10.92 -0.71
C SER A 132 9.23 10.65 0.80
N LEU A 133 8.83 9.45 1.21
CA LEU A 133 8.81 9.07 2.63
C LEU A 133 10.20 9.02 3.26
N VAL A 134 11.20 8.42 2.60
CA VAL A 134 12.57 8.36 3.16
C VAL A 134 13.27 9.72 3.10
N GLU A 135 12.89 10.59 2.16
CA GLU A 135 13.39 11.98 2.12
C GLU A 135 12.81 12.84 3.25
N ASP A 136 11.56 12.60 3.64
CA ASP A 136 10.86 13.38 4.66
C ASP A 136 11.15 12.92 6.10
N TYR A 137 11.60 11.66 6.31
CA TYR A 137 11.74 11.07 7.64
C TYR A 137 13.07 10.33 7.83
N ASP A 138 14.08 10.94 8.46
CA ASP A 138 15.42 10.40 8.68
C ASP A 138 15.51 9.04 9.37
N ARG A 139 14.47 8.67 10.13
CA ARG A 139 14.45 7.41 10.92
C ARG A 139 13.38 6.43 10.43
N LEU A 140 13.06 6.54 9.16
CA LEU A 140 12.14 5.64 8.47
C LEU A 140 12.93 4.78 7.49
N GLU A 141 12.81 3.47 7.64
CA GLU A 141 13.25 2.49 6.66
C GLU A 141 12.03 2.02 5.87
N VAL A 142 12.09 2.04 4.54
CA VAL A 142 10.99 1.62 3.67
C VAL A 142 11.38 0.40 2.85
N HIS A 143 10.62 -0.67 2.99
CA HIS A 143 10.74 -1.89 2.18
C HIS A 143 9.52 -2.00 1.27
N ALA A 144 9.54 -1.33 0.15
CA ALA A 144 8.43 -1.27 -0.80
C ALA A 144 8.31 -2.57 -1.62
N VAL A 145 7.16 -3.22 -1.57
CA VAL A 145 6.88 -4.48 -2.26
C VAL A 145 5.93 -4.22 -3.42
N ALA A 146 6.47 -4.23 -4.65
CA ALA A 146 5.67 -4.09 -5.86
C ALA A 146 5.05 -5.44 -6.24
N GLY A 147 3.73 -5.57 -6.12
CA GLY A 147 3.00 -6.79 -6.38
C GLY A 147 1.60 -6.81 -5.76
N GLU A 148 0.95 -7.97 -5.88
CA GLU A 148 -0.34 -8.20 -5.26
C GLU A 148 -0.20 -8.42 -3.74
N TYR A 149 -1.31 -8.42 -3.00
CA TYR A 149 -1.29 -8.60 -1.54
C TYR A 149 -0.62 -9.90 -1.10
N HIS A 150 -0.77 -10.98 -1.86
CA HIS A 150 -0.14 -12.26 -1.54
C HIS A 150 1.39 -12.20 -1.71
N ASP A 151 1.92 -11.40 -2.64
CA ASP A 151 3.37 -11.20 -2.80
C ASP A 151 3.93 -10.48 -1.56
N GLY A 152 3.20 -9.46 -1.09
CA GLY A 152 3.52 -8.78 0.16
C GLY A 152 3.50 -9.74 1.37
N LEU A 153 2.46 -10.55 1.50
CA LEU A 153 2.35 -11.53 2.58
C LEU A 153 3.44 -12.61 2.49
N ASP A 154 3.81 -13.04 1.29
CA ASP A 154 4.90 -14.01 1.08
C ASP A 154 6.26 -13.38 1.41
N TYR A 155 6.49 -12.13 1.02
CA TYR A 155 7.66 -11.38 1.46
C TYR A 155 7.78 -11.37 2.99
N LEU A 156 6.69 -11.01 3.68
CA LEU A 156 6.66 -10.94 5.15
C LEU A 156 6.93 -12.28 5.83
N LYS A 157 6.54 -13.42 5.27
CA LYS A 157 6.82 -14.75 5.82
C LYS A 157 8.31 -15.03 5.96
N HIS A 158 9.12 -14.45 5.08
CA HIS A 158 10.57 -14.65 5.03
C HIS A 158 11.35 -13.56 5.76
N GLN A 159 10.67 -12.52 6.27
CA GLN A 159 11.26 -11.44 7.05
C GLN A 159 11.15 -11.73 8.55
N GLY A 160 12.30 -11.78 9.22
CA GLY A 160 12.35 -11.68 10.68
C GLY A 160 12.02 -10.27 11.14
N GLY A 161 11.83 -10.08 12.44
CA GLY A 161 11.64 -8.74 13.01
C GLY A 161 10.60 -8.67 14.11
N PRO A 162 10.21 -7.46 14.51
CA PRO A 162 9.22 -7.23 15.53
C PRO A 162 7.81 -7.65 15.05
N PRO A 163 6.81 -7.64 15.94
CA PRO A 163 5.41 -7.77 15.54
C PRO A 163 5.03 -6.76 14.46
N ARG A 164 3.99 -7.03 13.69
CA ARG A 164 3.56 -6.20 12.58
C ARG A 164 2.20 -5.56 12.87
N LEU A 165 2.11 -4.27 12.61
CA LEU A 165 0.84 -3.55 12.50
C LEU A 165 0.46 -3.50 11.02
N ILE A 166 -0.63 -4.16 10.65
CA ILE A 166 -1.09 -4.21 9.26
C ILE A 166 -2.26 -3.24 9.09
N LEU A 167 -2.10 -2.31 8.17
CA LEU A 167 -3.15 -1.41 7.70
C LEU A 167 -3.74 -1.92 6.40
N TRP A 168 -5.04 -1.77 6.27
CA TRP A 168 -5.77 -2.04 5.05
C TRP A 168 -6.82 -0.96 4.84
N LEU A 169 -6.36 0.18 4.39
CA LEU A 169 -7.13 1.41 4.25
C LEU A 169 -7.85 1.50 2.89
N GLY A 170 -8.71 2.50 2.72
CA GLY A 170 -9.33 2.82 1.44
C GLY A 170 -10.41 1.84 0.99
N SER A 171 -10.97 1.02 1.90
CA SER A 171 -11.99 0.02 1.59
C SER A 171 -11.56 -1.07 0.59
N ASN A 172 -10.26 -1.24 0.35
CA ASN A 172 -9.70 -2.20 -0.60
C ASN A 172 -10.16 -3.65 -0.33
N VAL A 173 -10.46 -3.98 0.92
CA VAL A 173 -11.02 -5.29 1.30
C VAL A 173 -12.32 -5.61 0.57
N GLY A 174 -13.09 -4.61 0.14
CA GLY A 174 -14.31 -4.77 -0.63
C GLY A 174 -14.13 -5.29 -2.05
N ASN A 175 -12.91 -5.25 -2.58
CA ASN A 175 -12.57 -5.73 -3.91
C ASN A 175 -12.42 -7.25 -3.99
N PHE A 176 -12.42 -7.94 -2.86
CA PHE A 176 -12.30 -9.39 -2.83
C PHE A 176 -13.67 -10.07 -2.93
N GLN A 177 -13.71 -11.16 -3.70
CA GLN A 177 -14.87 -12.05 -3.73
C GLN A 177 -14.97 -12.81 -2.40
N ARG A 178 -16.19 -13.01 -1.94
CA ARG A 178 -16.48 -13.80 -0.73
C ARG A 178 -16.43 -15.29 -1.03
#